data_e2695e212871ba61b50eab9990f773f0
#
_entry.id   e2695e212871ba61b50eab9990f773f0
#
_cell.length_a   1.000
_cell.length_b   1.000
_cell.length_c   1.000
_cell.angle_alpha   90.00
_cell.angle_beta   90.00
_cell.angle_gamma   90.00
#
_symmetry.space_group_name_H-M   'P 1'
#
loop_
_entity.id
_entity.type
_entity.pdbx_description
1 polymer ?
#
loop_
_entity_poly.entity_id
_entity_poly.type
_entity_poly.pdbx_seq_one_letter_code
_entity_poly.pdbx_strand_id
1 'polypeptide(L)'
;RVFHKENGGPSSARNFGLTQAAGAYVGFVDSDDYVDADMYERLYRAIATTHMPIAQVGRDEIDQDGNILPNICEPVSEEQVIPAEDFLKELLMHRGDCSFCTKLLQKDLFTKGKFPVGALNEDFHLLVKLLTDEENIVPGIACIPGQTYHVFYRPDSNTRDKNRFSRVFADNIDNADMVLRLVEARYPELTEIAFRFGVFQRLDYMLHIPIAQMTGDNAFYRSVVKSLRKGWWRAMRNPYLTKKNKCYHTLFVIAPKGIRVLHKKLKHI
;
A
#
# COMPACT_ATOMS: atom_id res chain seq x y z
N ARG A 1 -19.30 5.28 21.63
CA ARG A 1 -18.31 5.22 22.71
C ARG A 1 -17.06 6.02 22.29
N VAL A 2 -16.59 6.93 23.12
CA VAL A 2 -15.39 7.75 22.86
C VAL A 2 -14.29 7.29 23.83
N PHE A 3 -13.07 7.18 23.30
CA PHE A 3 -11.89 6.76 24.06
C PHE A 3 -10.76 7.76 23.87
N HIS A 4 -10.08 8.11 24.94
CA HIS A 4 -8.89 8.94 24.92
C HIS A 4 -7.65 8.11 25.25
N LYS A 5 -6.58 8.30 24.50
CA LYS A 5 -5.28 7.66 24.72
C LYS A 5 -4.15 8.59 24.31
N GLU A 6 -2.94 8.31 24.77
CA GLU A 6 -1.76 9.02 24.29
C GLU A 6 -1.57 8.83 22.79
N ASN A 7 -1.07 9.88 22.11
CA ASN A 7 -0.82 9.83 20.68
C ASN A 7 0.27 8.80 20.34
N GLY A 8 -0.08 7.80 19.56
CA GLY A 8 0.81 6.74 19.08
C GLY A 8 0.66 6.51 17.57
N GLY A 9 0.04 7.48 16.87
CA GLY A 9 -0.24 7.41 15.44
C GLY A 9 -1.45 6.55 15.07
N PRO A 10 -1.79 6.47 13.77
CA PRO A 10 -3.01 5.82 13.27
C PRO A 10 -3.04 4.32 13.60
N SER A 11 -1.95 3.59 13.40
CA SER A 11 -1.86 2.17 13.76
C SER A 11 -2.21 1.90 15.23
N SER A 12 -1.69 2.74 16.14
CA SER A 12 -1.96 2.60 17.58
C SER A 12 -3.42 2.88 17.91
N ALA A 13 -4.05 3.85 17.24
CA ALA A 13 -5.47 4.17 17.43
C ALA A 13 -6.36 3.04 16.89
N ARG A 14 -6.10 2.56 15.67
CA ARG A 14 -6.85 1.45 15.05
C ARG A 14 -6.72 0.16 15.85
N ASN A 15 -5.52 -0.19 16.31
CA ASN A 15 -5.29 -1.38 17.17
C ASN A 15 -6.04 -1.27 18.50
N PHE A 16 -6.08 -0.09 19.11
CA PHE A 16 -6.87 0.12 20.33
C PHE A 16 -8.37 -0.01 20.04
N GLY A 17 -8.87 0.60 18.95
CA GLY A 17 -10.25 0.45 18.49
C GLY A 17 -10.67 -1.01 18.30
N LEU A 18 -9.79 -1.83 17.71
CA LEU A 18 -10.00 -3.27 17.54
C LEU A 18 -10.21 -4.01 18.87
N THR A 19 -9.51 -3.59 19.96
CA THR A 19 -9.72 -4.19 21.28
C THR A 19 -11.07 -3.81 21.91
N GLN A 20 -11.65 -2.68 21.48
CA GLN A 20 -12.93 -2.17 22.00
C GLN A 20 -14.13 -2.59 21.14
N ALA A 21 -13.89 -3.05 19.91
CA ALA A 21 -14.93 -3.50 19.00
C ALA A 21 -15.58 -4.80 19.50
N ALA A 22 -16.90 -4.84 19.57
CA ALA A 22 -17.68 -6.01 20.01
C ALA A 22 -18.39 -6.74 18.86
N GLY A 23 -18.48 -6.10 17.66
CA GLY A 23 -19.14 -6.67 16.49
C GLY A 23 -18.36 -7.82 15.85
N ALA A 24 -19.05 -8.63 15.04
CA ALA A 24 -18.45 -9.68 14.23
C ALA A 24 -17.62 -9.12 13.05
N TYR A 25 -17.94 -7.90 12.63
CA TYR A 25 -17.27 -7.20 11.54
C TYR A 25 -16.70 -5.87 12.02
N VAL A 26 -15.67 -5.38 11.34
CA VAL A 26 -15.01 -4.10 11.63
C VAL A 26 -14.84 -3.32 10.34
N GLY A 27 -15.22 -2.04 10.38
CA GLY A 27 -14.89 -1.03 9.39
C GLY A 27 -14.11 0.11 10.04
N PHE A 28 -13.38 0.87 9.25
CA PHE A 28 -12.59 2.01 9.69
C PHE A 28 -13.03 3.26 8.93
N VAL A 29 -13.05 4.40 9.61
CA VAL A 29 -13.29 5.71 9.01
C VAL A 29 -12.27 6.67 9.60
N ASP A 30 -11.53 7.36 8.75
CA ASP A 30 -10.63 8.41 9.19
C ASP A 30 -11.44 9.65 9.59
N SER A 31 -10.99 10.38 10.60
CA SER A 31 -11.78 11.45 11.24
C SER A 31 -12.03 12.69 10.36
N ASP A 32 -11.34 12.78 9.24
CA ASP A 32 -11.42 13.85 8.26
C ASP A 32 -12.14 13.44 6.96
N ASP A 33 -12.62 12.20 6.92
CA ASP A 33 -13.34 11.63 5.78
C ASP A 33 -14.84 11.43 6.11
N TYR A 34 -15.64 11.07 5.09
CA TYR A 34 -17.04 10.70 5.28
C TYR A 34 -17.44 9.53 4.37
N VAL A 35 -18.59 8.94 4.66
CA VAL A 35 -19.12 7.78 3.95
C VAL A 35 -20.58 7.99 3.59
N ASP A 36 -21.03 7.36 2.50
CA ASP A 36 -22.46 7.28 2.18
C ASP A 36 -23.21 6.51 3.26
N ALA A 37 -24.46 6.89 3.49
CA ALA A 37 -25.31 6.33 4.55
C ALA A 37 -25.54 4.80 4.41
N ASP A 38 -25.51 4.27 3.18
CA ASP A 38 -25.73 2.86 2.86
C ASP A 38 -24.45 2.04 2.67
N MET A 39 -23.25 2.65 2.79
CA MET A 39 -21.96 1.99 2.54
C MET A 39 -21.83 0.67 3.29
N TYR A 40 -22.00 0.70 4.61
CA TYR A 40 -21.82 -0.50 5.43
C TYR A 40 -22.92 -1.55 5.24
N GLU A 41 -24.16 -1.13 4.93
CA GLU A 41 -25.22 -2.07 4.55
C GLU A 41 -24.86 -2.82 3.28
N ARG A 42 -24.38 -2.13 2.27
CA ARG A 42 -23.95 -2.72 0.99
C ARG A 42 -22.78 -3.68 1.18
N LEU A 43 -21.74 -3.28 1.93
CA LEU A 43 -20.59 -4.14 2.26
C LEU A 43 -21.02 -5.40 3.03
N TYR A 44 -21.87 -5.26 4.04
CA TYR A 44 -22.39 -6.39 4.80
C TYR A 44 -23.20 -7.35 3.93
N ARG A 45 -24.05 -6.82 3.05
CA ARG A 45 -24.83 -7.62 2.11
C ARG A 45 -23.92 -8.42 1.17
N ALA A 46 -22.86 -7.81 0.65
CA ALA A 46 -21.89 -8.49 -0.18
C ALA A 46 -21.18 -9.64 0.58
N ILE A 47 -20.78 -9.42 1.84
CA ILE A 47 -20.22 -10.48 2.69
C ILE A 47 -21.23 -11.61 2.91
N ALA A 48 -22.48 -11.28 3.23
CA ALA A 48 -23.52 -12.26 3.50
C ALA A 48 -23.85 -13.12 2.25
N THR A 49 -23.82 -12.51 1.07
CA THR A 49 -24.11 -13.20 -0.19
C THR A 49 -22.95 -14.04 -0.69
N THR A 50 -21.71 -13.52 -0.60
CA THR A 50 -20.53 -14.18 -1.18
C THR A 50 -19.82 -15.07 -0.19
N HIS A 51 -20.10 -14.93 1.10
CA HIS A 51 -19.37 -15.57 2.22
C HIS A 51 -17.86 -15.22 2.26
N MET A 52 -17.48 -14.10 1.64
CA MET A 52 -16.09 -13.62 1.73
C MET A 52 -15.84 -12.93 3.08
N PRO A 53 -14.65 -13.07 3.67
CA PRO A 53 -14.34 -12.44 4.95
C PRO A 53 -14.08 -10.94 4.83
N ILE A 54 -13.94 -10.41 3.62
CA ILE A 54 -13.68 -9.02 3.31
C ILE A 54 -14.59 -8.58 2.16
N ALA A 55 -15.25 -7.43 2.34
CA ALA A 55 -15.89 -6.71 1.23
C ALA A 55 -15.27 -5.32 1.06
N GLN A 56 -15.28 -4.79 -0.16
CA GLN A 56 -14.67 -3.52 -0.53
C GLN A 56 -15.55 -2.71 -1.46
N VAL A 57 -15.60 -1.40 -1.25
CA VAL A 57 -16.12 -0.36 -2.15
C VAL A 57 -15.02 0.45 -2.79
N GLY A 58 -15.35 1.24 -3.80
CA GLY A 58 -14.47 2.30 -4.29
C GLY A 58 -14.45 3.52 -3.37
N ARG A 59 -13.47 4.40 -3.61
CA ARG A 59 -13.37 5.73 -2.98
C ARG A 59 -13.10 6.80 -4.02
N ASP A 60 -13.48 8.01 -3.71
CA ASP A 60 -13.01 9.22 -4.40
C ASP A 60 -12.20 10.11 -3.46
N GLU A 61 -11.56 11.10 -4.05
CA GLU A 61 -10.88 12.17 -3.31
C GLU A 61 -11.51 13.49 -3.72
N ILE A 62 -11.86 14.32 -2.73
CA ILE A 62 -12.54 15.61 -2.92
C ILE A 62 -11.62 16.71 -2.41
N ASP A 63 -11.36 17.71 -3.26
CA ASP A 63 -10.54 18.86 -2.90
C ASP A 63 -11.30 19.90 -2.04
N GLN A 64 -10.61 20.96 -1.63
CA GLN A 64 -11.19 22.03 -0.81
C GLN A 64 -12.32 22.82 -1.50
N ASP A 65 -12.38 22.75 -2.82
CA ASP A 65 -13.39 23.41 -3.64
C ASP A 65 -14.58 22.51 -3.96
N GLY A 66 -14.54 21.24 -3.51
CA GLY A 66 -15.57 20.24 -3.73
C GLY A 66 -15.43 19.48 -5.07
N ASN A 67 -14.32 19.63 -5.78
CA ASN A 67 -14.10 18.92 -7.02
C ASN A 67 -13.57 17.50 -6.73
N ILE A 68 -14.10 16.52 -7.49
CA ILE A 68 -13.62 15.14 -7.45
C ILE A 68 -12.29 15.07 -8.21
N LEU A 69 -11.25 14.58 -7.55
CA LEU A 69 -9.93 14.35 -8.13
C LEU A 69 -9.89 13.03 -8.94
N PRO A 70 -8.92 12.85 -9.85
CA PRO A 70 -8.75 11.60 -10.56
C PRO A 70 -8.60 10.41 -9.62
N ASN A 71 -9.27 9.29 -9.94
CA ASN A 71 -9.22 8.08 -9.16
C ASN A 71 -7.77 7.57 -8.97
N ILE A 72 -7.44 7.17 -7.75
CA ILE A 72 -6.19 6.45 -7.47
C ILE A 72 -6.32 4.99 -7.92
N CYS A 73 -7.48 4.38 -7.66
CA CYS A 73 -7.84 3.03 -8.08
C CYS A 73 -9.22 3.08 -8.72
N GLU A 74 -9.38 2.47 -9.88
CA GLU A 74 -10.67 2.40 -10.54
C GLU A 74 -11.62 1.47 -9.76
N PRO A 75 -12.86 1.90 -9.47
CA PRO A 75 -13.85 1.02 -8.87
C PRO A 75 -14.28 -0.06 -9.86
N VAL A 76 -14.73 -1.20 -9.35
CA VAL A 76 -15.33 -2.25 -10.19
C VAL A 76 -16.65 -1.75 -10.80
N SER A 77 -16.98 -2.21 -12.01
CA SER A 77 -18.22 -1.83 -12.70
C SER A 77 -19.44 -2.64 -12.24
N GLU A 78 -19.20 -3.82 -11.68
CA GLU A 78 -20.24 -4.75 -11.19
C GLU A 78 -19.76 -5.47 -9.95
N GLU A 79 -20.71 -6.05 -9.19
CA GLU A 79 -20.36 -6.86 -8.01
C GLU A 79 -19.64 -8.14 -8.43
N GLN A 80 -18.47 -8.39 -7.83
CA GLN A 80 -17.66 -9.55 -8.13
C GLN A 80 -16.80 -9.96 -6.94
N VAL A 81 -16.41 -11.24 -6.90
CA VAL A 81 -15.39 -11.73 -5.98
C VAL A 81 -14.07 -11.77 -6.74
N ILE A 82 -13.09 -11.01 -6.26
CA ILE A 82 -11.71 -11.06 -6.76
C ILE A 82 -10.93 -12.03 -5.89
N PRO A 83 -10.35 -13.11 -6.45
CA PRO A 83 -9.49 -14.03 -5.72
C PRO A 83 -8.34 -13.29 -5.01
N ALA A 84 -7.92 -13.77 -3.84
CA ALA A 84 -6.87 -13.10 -3.05
C ALA A 84 -5.56 -12.93 -3.83
N GLU A 85 -5.20 -13.92 -4.63
CA GLU A 85 -4.03 -13.89 -5.53
C GLU A 85 -4.13 -12.74 -6.55
N ASP A 86 -5.26 -12.63 -7.26
CA ASP A 86 -5.47 -11.59 -8.26
C ASP A 86 -5.53 -10.20 -7.61
N PHE A 87 -6.17 -10.10 -6.44
CA PHE A 87 -6.20 -8.85 -5.69
C PHE A 87 -4.80 -8.42 -5.25
N LEU A 88 -4.00 -9.35 -4.74
CA LEU A 88 -2.60 -9.11 -4.37
C LEU A 88 -1.77 -8.69 -5.59
N LYS A 89 -1.97 -9.32 -6.74
CA LYS A 89 -1.33 -8.92 -8.00
C LYS A 89 -1.64 -7.47 -8.36
N GLU A 90 -2.90 -7.04 -8.27
CA GLU A 90 -3.27 -5.65 -8.55
C GLU A 90 -2.64 -4.67 -7.55
N LEU A 91 -2.58 -5.01 -6.26
CA LEU A 91 -1.85 -4.22 -5.26
C LEU A 91 -0.37 -4.06 -5.64
N LEU A 92 0.31 -5.17 -5.97
CA LEU A 92 1.74 -5.17 -6.32
C LEU A 92 2.02 -4.47 -7.66
N MET A 93 1.02 -4.35 -8.52
CA MET A 93 1.08 -3.57 -9.76
C MET A 93 0.69 -2.10 -9.58
N HIS A 94 0.39 -1.65 -8.35
CA HIS A 94 -0.08 -0.29 -7.99
C HIS A 94 -1.43 0.07 -8.65
N ARG A 95 -2.35 -0.88 -8.73
CA ARG A 95 -3.70 -0.70 -9.28
C ARG A 95 -4.80 -1.05 -8.29
N GLY A 96 -4.47 -1.74 -7.19
CA GLY A 96 -5.40 -2.11 -6.14
C GLY A 96 -5.45 -1.09 -5.00
N ASP A 97 -6.56 -1.05 -4.28
CA ASP A 97 -6.72 -0.21 -3.08
C ASP A 97 -6.40 -1.00 -1.81
N CYS A 98 -5.36 -0.55 -1.09
CA CYS A 98 -4.96 -1.15 0.18
C CYS A 98 -5.64 -0.53 1.41
N SER A 99 -6.42 0.55 1.26
CA SER A 99 -7.06 1.24 2.39
C SER A 99 -8.02 0.33 3.15
N PHE A 100 -7.95 0.31 4.47
CA PHE A 100 -8.93 -0.36 5.31
C PHE A 100 -10.23 0.42 5.44
N CYS A 101 -10.22 1.71 5.13
CA CYS A 101 -11.40 2.57 5.22
C CYS A 101 -12.46 2.24 4.15
N THR A 102 -12.07 1.67 3.02
CA THR A 102 -12.99 1.21 1.97
C THR A 102 -13.55 -0.18 2.21
N LYS A 103 -13.26 -0.80 3.36
CA LYS A 103 -13.53 -2.22 3.59
C LYS A 103 -14.37 -2.47 4.86
N LEU A 104 -15.14 -3.56 4.79
CA LEU A 104 -15.71 -4.23 5.95
C LEU A 104 -15.04 -5.61 6.05
N LEU A 105 -14.52 -5.95 7.23
CA LEU A 105 -13.75 -7.17 7.45
C LEU A 105 -14.30 -7.98 8.61
N GLN A 106 -14.26 -9.30 8.52
CA GLN A 106 -14.48 -10.16 9.67
C GLN A 106 -13.45 -9.84 10.76
N LYS A 107 -13.92 -9.61 11.99
CA LYS A 107 -13.05 -9.21 13.12
C LYS A 107 -11.99 -10.25 13.44
N ASP A 108 -12.28 -11.51 13.22
CA ASP A 108 -11.36 -12.62 13.55
C ASP A 108 -10.06 -12.57 12.73
N LEU A 109 -10.05 -11.92 11.57
CA LEU A 109 -8.83 -11.66 10.80
C LEU A 109 -7.77 -10.87 11.60
N PHE A 110 -8.20 -10.08 12.59
CA PHE A 110 -7.30 -9.28 13.44
C PHE A 110 -6.80 -10.01 14.69
N THR A 111 -7.12 -11.28 14.88
CA THR A 111 -6.64 -12.05 16.05
C THR A 111 -5.12 -12.23 16.04
N LYS A 112 -4.54 -12.41 14.85
CA LYS A 112 -3.11 -12.58 14.62
C LYS A 112 -2.45 -11.40 13.93
N GLY A 113 -3.21 -10.63 13.17
CA GLY A 113 -2.74 -9.47 12.41
C GLY A 113 -3.11 -8.15 13.09
N LYS A 114 -2.12 -7.28 13.33
CA LYS A 114 -2.34 -5.92 13.84
C LYS A 114 -1.63 -4.91 12.97
N PHE A 115 -2.12 -3.69 12.95
CA PHE A 115 -1.43 -2.59 12.28
C PHE A 115 -0.04 -2.37 12.90
N PRO A 116 1.02 -2.29 12.11
CA PRO A 116 2.39 -2.09 12.61
C PRO A 116 2.52 -0.69 13.20
N VAL A 117 2.71 -0.60 14.52
CA VAL A 117 2.83 0.69 15.21
C VAL A 117 4.11 1.39 14.79
N GLY A 118 3.98 2.65 14.41
CA GLY A 118 5.10 3.50 14.02
C GLY A 118 5.58 3.30 12.58
N ALA A 119 5.05 2.36 11.80
CA ALA A 119 5.32 2.24 10.37
C ALA A 119 4.39 3.18 9.57
N LEU A 120 4.86 3.61 8.41
CA LEU A 120 4.04 4.25 7.39
C LEU A 120 3.62 3.20 6.35
N ASN A 121 2.48 3.40 5.66
CA ASN A 121 1.83 2.39 4.81
C ASN A 121 1.43 1.12 5.58
N GLU A 122 0.92 1.31 6.78
CA GLU A 122 0.45 0.25 7.69
C GLU A 122 -0.69 -0.57 7.08
N ASP A 123 -1.54 0.08 6.28
CA ASP A 123 -2.66 -0.56 5.57
C ASP A 123 -2.14 -1.61 4.58
N PHE A 124 -1.23 -1.20 3.71
CA PHE A 124 -0.60 -2.13 2.76
C PHE A 124 0.09 -3.29 3.48
N HIS A 125 0.86 -2.99 4.52
CA HIS A 125 1.57 -4.00 5.31
C HIS A 125 0.61 -5.06 5.87
N LEU A 126 -0.46 -4.61 6.54
CA LEU A 126 -1.42 -5.53 7.17
C LEU A 126 -2.23 -6.29 6.13
N LEU A 127 -2.72 -5.62 5.08
CA LEU A 127 -3.54 -6.26 4.05
C LEU A 127 -2.77 -7.39 3.35
N VAL A 128 -1.50 -7.16 2.98
CA VAL A 128 -0.67 -8.20 2.39
C VAL A 128 -0.51 -9.38 3.34
N LYS A 129 -0.29 -9.15 4.62
CA LYS A 129 -0.21 -10.23 5.62
C LYS A 129 -1.50 -11.03 5.71
N LEU A 130 -2.66 -10.38 5.70
CA LEU A 130 -3.95 -11.07 5.72
C LEU A 130 -4.20 -11.92 4.46
N LEU A 131 -3.80 -11.40 3.29
CA LEU A 131 -3.95 -12.11 2.02
C LEU A 131 -2.97 -13.28 1.84
N THR A 132 -1.86 -13.28 2.59
CA THR A 132 -0.83 -14.32 2.51
C THR A 132 -0.78 -15.22 3.73
N ASP A 133 -1.69 -15.05 4.70
CA ASP A 133 -1.74 -15.87 5.91
C ASP A 133 -2.26 -17.28 5.57
N GLU A 134 -1.45 -18.29 5.86
CA GLU A 134 -1.80 -19.69 5.61
C GLU A 134 -2.81 -20.26 6.60
N GLU A 135 -2.91 -19.66 7.81
CA GLU A 135 -3.81 -20.14 8.87
C GLU A 135 -5.20 -19.48 8.80
N ASN A 136 -5.27 -18.21 8.34
CA ASN A 136 -6.52 -17.50 8.11
C ASN A 136 -6.72 -17.30 6.61
N ILE A 137 -7.21 -18.32 5.93
CA ILE A 137 -7.37 -18.27 4.48
C ILE A 137 -8.41 -17.20 4.12
N VAL A 138 -7.96 -16.13 3.46
CA VAL A 138 -8.80 -15.17 2.74
C VAL A 138 -8.90 -15.65 1.29
N PRO A 139 -9.99 -16.28 0.86
CA PRO A 139 -10.08 -16.83 -0.48
C PRO A 139 -10.22 -15.76 -1.55
N GLY A 140 -10.78 -14.61 -1.18
CA GLY A 140 -10.99 -13.47 -2.05
C GLY A 140 -11.62 -12.29 -1.33
N ILE A 141 -11.87 -11.23 -2.07
CA ILE A 141 -12.51 -10.00 -1.61
C ILE A 141 -13.78 -9.75 -2.45
N ALA A 142 -14.91 -9.56 -1.80
CA ALA A 142 -16.14 -9.14 -2.46
C ALA A 142 -16.05 -7.64 -2.80
N CYS A 143 -15.86 -7.32 -4.06
CA CYS A 143 -15.77 -5.94 -4.54
C CYS A 143 -17.13 -5.52 -5.10
N ILE A 144 -17.67 -4.39 -4.64
CA ILE A 144 -18.94 -3.85 -5.08
C ILE A 144 -18.76 -2.49 -5.76
N PRO A 145 -19.58 -2.18 -6.78
CA PRO A 145 -19.43 -0.94 -7.56
C PRO A 145 -19.77 0.30 -6.73
N GLY A 146 -19.29 1.44 -7.20
CA GLY A 146 -19.53 2.75 -6.61
C GLY A 146 -18.41 3.20 -5.67
N GLN A 147 -18.37 4.51 -5.46
CA GLN A 147 -17.40 5.20 -4.60
C GLN A 147 -18.21 5.79 -3.45
N THR A 148 -18.29 5.05 -2.35
CA THR A 148 -19.12 5.39 -1.18
C THR A 148 -18.28 5.77 0.04
N TYR A 149 -16.96 5.80 -0.13
CA TYR A 149 -15.99 6.37 0.81
C TYR A 149 -15.37 7.62 0.20
N HIS A 150 -15.41 8.75 0.90
CA HIS A 150 -15.02 10.06 0.40
C HIS A 150 -13.87 10.61 1.21
N VAL A 151 -12.69 10.68 0.57
CA VAL A 151 -11.46 11.20 1.17
C VAL A 151 -11.40 12.71 0.97
N PHE A 152 -11.25 13.45 2.05
CA PHE A 152 -11.03 14.89 1.96
C PHE A 152 -9.56 15.19 1.69
N TYR A 153 -9.27 15.72 0.50
CA TYR A 153 -7.90 16.01 0.09
C TYR A 153 -7.31 17.19 0.86
N ARG A 154 -6.20 16.93 1.58
CA ARG A 154 -5.38 17.96 2.22
C ARG A 154 -3.96 17.95 1.67
N PRO A 155 -3.45 19.10 1.17
CA PRO A 155 -2.08 19.21 0.64
C PRO A 155 -0.99 18.89 1.67
N ASP A 156 -1.27 19.17 2.96
CA ASP A 156 -0.37 19.02 4.13
C ASP A 156 -0.50 17.66 4.84
N SER A 157 -1.19 16.71 4.24
CA SER A 157 -1.33 15.34 4.76
C SER A 157 0.06 14.69 4.97
N ASN A 158 0.20 13.91 6.04
CA ASN A 158 1.44 13.21 6.42
C ASN A 158 2.02 12.32 5.30
N THR A 159 1.19 11.82 4.42
CA THR A 159 1.60 10.97 3.28
C THR A 159 2.03 11.78 2.05
N ARG A 160 1.75 13.10 2.01
CA ARG A 160 1.93 13.95 0.84
C ARG A 160 2.96 15.07 1.01
N ASP A 161 3.61 15.18 2.18
CA ASP A 161 4.65 16.19 2.42
C ASP A 161 5.85 15.95 1.51
N LYS A 162 5.83 16.63 0.36
CA LYS A 162 6.88 16.56 -0.66
C LYS A 162 8.22 17.16 -0.19
N ASN A 163 8.23 17.92 0.89
CA ASN A 163 9.42 18.61 1.41
C ASN A 163 10.22 17.74 2.38
N ARG A 164 9.65 16.63 2.85
CA ARG A 164 10.35 15.65 3.69
C ARG A 164 10.68 14.43 2.85
N PHE A 165 11.96 14.18 2.63
CA PHE A 165 12.43 12.83 2.30
C PHE A 165 12.09 11.97 3.52
N SER A 166 10.90 11.43 3.49
CA SER A 166 10.29 10.83 4.65
C SER A 166 10.77 9.39 4.83
N ARG A 167 10.65 8.92 6.06
CA ARG A 167 10.84 7.52 6.41
C ARG A 167 9.96 6.56 5.58
N VAL A 168 8.91 7.07 4.93
CA VAL A 168 8.01 6.27 4.07
C VAL A 168 8.76 5.49 2.98
N PHE A 169 9.82 6.06 2.42
CA PHE A 169 10.62 5.36 1.43
C PHE A 169 11.36 4.13 1.98
N ALA A 170 11.84 4.21 3.23
CA ALA A 170 12.48 3.07 3.89
C ALA A 170 11.43 2.02 4.24
N ASP A 171 10.31 2.42 4.84
CA ASP A 171 9.21 1.53 5.20
C ASP A 171 8.62 0.84 3.96
N ASN A 172 8.56 1.52 2.81
CA ASN A 172 8.14 0.92 1.53
C ASN A 172 9.10 -0.17 1.04
N ILE A 173 10.41 0.02 1.22
CA ILE A 173 11.40 -1.00 0.84
C ILE A 173 11.31 -2.19 1.79
N ASP A 174 11.17 -1.96 3.09
CA ASP A 174 11.02 -3.01 4.09
C ASP A 174 9.71 -3.82 3.85
N ASN A 175 8.62 -3.12 3.52
CA ASN A 175 7.38 -3.76 3.09
C ASN A 175 7.58 -4.60 1.82
N ALA A 176 8.30 -4.09 0.83
CA ALA A 176 8.56 -4.84 -0.40
C ALA A 176 9.40 -6.10 -0.18
N ASP A 177 10.36 -6.05 0.75
CA ASP A 177 11.17 -7.21 1.12
C ASP A 177 10.34 -8.24 1.93
N MET A 178 9.41 -7.79 2.76
CA MET A 178 8.42 -8.66 3.42
C MET A 178 7.52 -9.32 2.38
N VAL A 179 6.95 -8.53 1.47
CA VAL A 179 6.07 -9.01 0.40
C VAL A 179 6.74 -10.10 -0.42
N LEU A 180 7.97 -9.89 -0.86
CA LEU A 180 8.67 -10.89 -1.66
C LEU A 180 8.78 -12.24 -0.94
N ARG A 181 9.13 -12.23 0.36
CA ARG A 181 9.20 -13.47 1.17
C ARG A 181 7.85 -14.16 1.32
N LEU A 182 6.79 -13.39 1.62
CA LEU A 182 5.44 -13.94 1.82
C LEU A 182 4.86 -14.48 0.51
N VAL A 183 5.08 -13.78 -0.59
CA VAL A 183 4.63 -14.20 -1.92
C VAL A 183 5.39 -15.42 -2.38
N GLU A 184 6.71 -15.49 -2.21
CA GLU A 184 7.49 -16.68 -2.55
C GLU A 184 7.01 -17.94 -1.80
N ALA A 185 6.53 -17.78 -0.57
CA ALA A 185 5.98 -18.90 0.22
C ALA A 185 4.56 -19.28 -0.20
N ARG A 186 3.67 -18.29 -0.41
CA ARG A 186 2.23 -18.53 -0.57
C ARG A 186 1.75 -18.57 -2.02
N TYR A 187 2.28 -17.69 -2.87
CA TYR A 187 1.88 -17.50 -4.28
C TYR A 187 3.12 -17.40 -5.18
N PRO A 188 3.88 -18.50 -5.35
CA PRO A 188 5.16 -18.50 -6.06
C PRO A 188 5.06 -17.98 -7.50
N GLU A 189 3.90 -18.10 -8.14
CA GLU A 189 3.58 -17.57 -9.47
C GLU A 189 3.61 -16.02 -9.53
N LEU A 190 3.39 -15.35 -8.41
CA LEU A 190 3.49 -13.87 -8.29
C LEU A 190 4.91 -13.39 -7.95
N THR A 191 5.88 -14.26 -7.79
CA THR A 191 7.24 -13.91 -7.36
C THR A 191 7.90 -12.85 -8.24
N GLU A 192 7.72 -12.91 -9.56
CA GLU A 192 8.30 -11.91 -10.46
C GLU A 192 7.58 -10.55 -10.39
N ILE A 193 6.31 -10.55 -10.03
CA ILE A 193 5.55 -9.31 -9.76
C ILE A 193 5.99 -8.70 -8.44
N ALA A 194 6.17 -9.52 -7.38
CA ALA A 194 6.69 -9.07 -6.09
C ALA A 194 8.13 -8.53 -6.21
N PHE A 195 8.97 -9.18 -7.00
CA PHE A 195 10.30 -8.68 -7.31
C PHE A 195 10.25 -7.32 -8.05
N ARG A 196 9.38 -7.20 -9.06
CA ARG A 196 9.12 -5.92 -9.76
C ARG A 196 8.70 -4.82 -8.79
N PHE A 197 7.80 -5.13 -7.85
CA PHE A 197 7.37 -4.19 -6.81
C PHE A 197 8.56 -3.71 -5.97
N GLY A 198 9.42 -4.62 -5.51
CA GLY A 198 10.64 -4.28 -4.76
C GLY A 198 11.65 -3.43 -5.53
N VAL A 199 11.80 -3.67 -6.84
CA VAL A 199 12.63 -2.83 -7.70
C VAL A 199 12.03 -1.43 -7.82
N PHE A 200 10.70 -1.33 -8.01
CA PHE A 200 10.01 -0.04 -8.10
C PHE A 200 10.22 0.82 -6.84
N GLN A 201 10.04 0.27 -5.65
CA GLN A 201 10.23 0.99 -4.38
C GLN A 201 11.68 1.49 -4.23
N ARG A 202 12.66 0.69 -4.64
CA ARG A 202 14.06 1.08 -4.61
C ARG A 202 14.41 2.18 -5.62
N LEU A 203 13.82 2.13 -6.81
CA LEU A 203 13.99 3.19 -7.81
C LEU A 203 13.34 4.50 -7.32
N ASP A 204 12.18 4.41 -6.70
CA ASP A 204 11.49 5.58 -6.13
C ASP A 204 12.32 6.22 -5.02
N TYR A 205 12.87 5.43 -4.10
CA TYR A 205 13.85 5.90 -3.12
C TYR A 205 15.04 6.61 -3.77
N MET A 206 15.65 6.00 -4.80
CA MET A 206 16.82 6.56 -5.49
C MET A 206 16.51 7.87 -6.23
N LEU A 207 15.28 8.03 -6.70
CA LEU A 207 14.81 9.26 -7.37
C LEU A 207 14.54 10.41 -6.39
N HIS A 208 14.30 10.11 -5.11
CA HIS A 208 13.90 11.11 -4.10
C HIS A 208 14.95 11.38 -3.01
N ILE A 209 15.88 10.46 -2.76
CA ILE A 209 16.90 10.64 -1.73
C ILE A 209 17.63 11.99 -1.87
N PRO A 210 17.79 12.78 -0.79
CA PRO A 210 18.63 13.97 -0.79
C PRO A 210 20.08 13.64 -1.20
N ILE A 211 20.63 14.41 -2.14
CA ILE A 211 21.98 14.15 -2.67
C ILE A 211 23.04 14.15 -1.55
N ALA A 212 22.84 14.97 -0.50
CA ALA A 212 23.71 15.00 0.68
C ALA A 212 23.72 13.68 1.47
N GLN A 213 22.63 12.90 1.40
CA GLN A 213 22.53 11.59 2.06
C GLN A 213 23.09 10.44 1.22
N MET A 214 23.48 10.67 -0.02
CA MET A 214 24.10 9.67 -0.91
C MET A 214 25.61 9.54 -0.63
N THR A 215 25.95 9.10 0.59
CA THR A 215 27.33 8.98 1.09
C THR A 215 27.67 7.53 1.47
N GLY A 216 28.97 7.26 1.60
CA GLY A 216 29.48 5.98 2.09
C GLY A 216 29.05 5.65 3.52
N ASP A 217 28.68 6.64 4.33
CA ASP A 217 28.29 6.45 5.74
C ASP A 217 26.80 6.08 5.87
N ASN A 218 25.97 6.41 4.88
CA ASN A 218 24.57 6.04 4.88
C ASN A 218 24.39 4.54 4.57
N ALA A 219 24.23 3.74 5.62
CA ALA A 219 24.11 2.28 5.53
C ALA A 219 22.86 1.86 4.72
N PHE A 220 21.73 2.57 4.87
CA PHE A 220 20.50 2.26 4.15
C PHE A 220 20.67 2.52 2.65
N TYR A 221 21.19 3.66 2.25
CA TYR A 221 21.50 3.96 0.85
C TYR A 221 22.42 2.90 0.22
N ARG A 222 23.49 2.48 0.95
CA ARG A 222 24.37 1.42 0.46
C ARG A 222 23.64 0.11 0.26
N SER A 223 22.75 -0.27 1.18
CA SER A 223 21.94 -1.50 1.08
C SER A 223 21.06 -1.48 -0.17
N VAL A 224 20.42 -0.34 -0.46
CA VAL A 224 19.60 -0.15 -1.65
C VAL A 224 20.43 -0.29 -2.93
N VAL A 225 21.55 0.39 -3.02
CA VAL A 225 22.46 0.28 -4.19
C VAL A 225 22.97 -1.16 -4.36
N LYS A 226 23.36 -1.82 -3.27
CA LYS A 226 23.78 -3.24 -3.28
C LYS A 226 22.67 -4.14 -3.80
N SER A 227 21.45 -3.94 -3.34
CA SER A 227 20.27 -4.71 -3.78
C SER A 227 19.99 -4.51 -5.28
N LEU A 228 20.02 -3.27 -5.78
CA LEU A 228 19.85 -2.98 -7.20
C LEU A 228 20.93 -3.67 -8.04
N ARG A 229 22.20 -3.62 -7.62
CA ARG A 229 23.30 -4.29 -8.31
C ARG A 229 23.13 -5.81 -8.36
N LYS A 230 22.79 -6.43 -7.21
CA LYS A 230 22.57 -7.88 -7.12
C LYS A 230 21.40 -8.33 -7.99
N GLY A 231 20.32 -7.53 -8.04
CA GLY A 231 19.09 -7.85 -8.77
C GLY A 231 19.10 -7.48 -10.25
N TRP A 232 20.21 -6.90 -10.80
CA TRP A 232 20.20 -6.31 -12.13
C TRP A 232 19.80 -7.29 -13.25
N TRP A 233 20.39 -8.49 -13.29
CA TRP A 233 20.08 -9.49 -14.30
C TRP A 233 18.63 -9.96 -14.24
N ARG A 234 18.09 -10.20 -13.03
CA ARG A 234 16.68 -10.56 -12.83
C ARG A 234 15.77 -9.42 -13.31
N ALA A 235 16.11 -8.17 -12.97
CA ALA A 235 15.35 -7.00 -13.40
C ALA A 235 15.32 -6.85 -14.93
N MET A 236 16.43 -7.06 -15.62
CA MET A 236 16.47 -6.95 -17.10
C MET A 236 15.59 -8.01 -17.77
N ARG A 237 15.46 -9.21 -17.20
CA ARG A 237 14.63 -10.30 -17.70
C ARG A 237 13.17 -10.24 -17.21
N ASN A 238 12.88 -9.47 -16.18
CA ASN A 238 11.54 -9.38 -15.59
C ASN A 238 10.52 -8.83 -16.63
N PRO A 239 9.41 -9.55 -16.90
CA PRO A 239 8.43 -9.12 -17.91
C PRO A 239 7.55 -7.96 -17.47
N TYR A 240 7.43 -7.73 -16.15
CA TYR A 240 6.54 -6.72 -15.57
C TYR A 240 7.23 -5.35 -15.36
N LEU A 241 8.55 -5.27 -15.49
CA LEU A 241 9.27 -4.00 -15.46
C LEU A 241 9.21 -3.30 -16.81
N THR A 242 8.79 -2.03 -16.81
CA THR A 242 8.75 -1.19 -17.99
C THR A 242 10.18 -0.92 -18.53
N LYS A 243 10.30 -0.62 -19.81
CA LYS A 243 11.58 -0.18 -20.42
C LYS A 243 12.20 1.00 -19.68
N LYS A 244 11.35 1.95 -19.22
CA LYS A 244 11.78 3.11 -18.43
C LYS A 244 12.41 2.66 -17.09
N ASN A 245 11.76 1.75 -16.36
CA ASN A 245 12.27 1.26 -15.07
C ASN A 245 13.58 0.48 -15.25
N LYS A 246 13.69 -0.34 -16.30
CA LYS A 246 14.94 -1.06 -16.64
C LYS A 246 16.08 -0.09 -16.96
N CYS A 247 15.79 0.98 -17.69
CA CYS A 247 16.77 2.04 -17.98
C CYS A 247 17.24 2.72 -16.68
N TYR A 248 16.31 3.22 -15.84
CA TYR A 248 16.67 3.85 -14.55
C TYR A 248 17.42 2.89 -13.65
N HIS A 249 17.02 1.61 -13.59
CA HIS A 249 17.72 0.60 -12.79
C HIS A 249 19.18 0.49 -13.24
N THR A 250 19.44 0.34 -14.53
CA THR A 250 20.79 0.25 -15.09
C THR A 250 21.61 1.50 -14.78
N LEU A 251 21.02 2.68 -14.98
CA LEU A 251 21.67 3.95 -14.70
C LEU A 251 22.05 4.10 -13.23
N PHE A 252 21.16 3.72 -12.30
CA PHE A 252 21.45 3.77 -10.85
C PHE A 252 22.44 2.70 -10.40
N VAL A 253 22.54 1.57 -11.09
CA VAL A 253 23.61 0.57 -10.83
C VAL A 253 24.99 1.11 -11.19
N ILE A 254 25.11 1.87 -12.28
CA ILE A 254 26.38 2.40 -12.81
C ILE A 254 26.80 3.66 -12.04
N ALA A 255 25.94 4.69 -12.01
CA ALA A 255 26.27 6.02 -11.51
C ALA A 255 25.17 6.62 -10.62
N PRO A 256 24.88 6.03 -9.45
CA PRO A 256 23.70 6.36 -8.64
C PRO A 256 23.60 7.86 -8.31
N LYS A 257 24.69 8.48 -7.82
CA LYS A 257 24.71 9.89 -7.43
C LYS A 257 24.62 10.82 -8.65
N GLY A 258 25.35 10.49 -9.73
CA GLY A 258 25.31 11.27 -10.98
C GLY A 258 23.93 11.33 -11.59
N ILE A 259 23.23 10.19 -11.63
CA ILE A 259 21.85 10.10 -12.16
C ILE A 259 20.87 10.88 -11.30
N ARG A 260 20.99 10.81 -9.96
CA ARG A 260 20.13 11.60 -9.06
C ARG A 260 20.33 13.11 -9.25
N VAL A 261 21.58 13.56 -9.43
CA VAL A 261 21.89 14.98 -9.74
C VAL A 261 21.27 15.40 -11.07
N LEU A 262 21.45 14.57 -12.11
CA LEU A 262 20.88 14.84 -13.43
C LEU A 262 19.34 14.89 -13.39
N HIS A 263 18.71 13.92 -12.74
CA HIS A 263 17.26 13.86 -12.57
C HIS A 263 16.73 15.12 -11.85
N LYS A 264 17.40 15.55 -10.77
CA LYS A 264 17.03 16.78 -10.05
C LYS A 264 17.07 18.01 -10.98
N LYS A 265 18.11 18.15 -11.78
CA LYS A 265 18.26 19.28 -12.70
C LYS A 265 17.18 19.30 -13.79
N LEU A 266 16.83 18.11 -14.34
CA LEU A 266 15.83 17.99 -15.40
C LEU A 266 14.39 18.22 -14.94
N LYS A 267 14.09 17.94 -13.67
CA LYS A 267 12.75 18.07 -13.10
C LYS A 267 12.52 19.42 -12.40
N HIS A 268 13.54 20.28 -12.32
CA HIS A 268 13.49 21.54 -11.53
C HIS A 268 13.04 21.34 -10.07
N ILE A 269 13.38 20.19 -9.46
CA ILE A 269 13.01 19.80 -8.09
C ILE A 269 14.24 19.93 -7.17
#